data_46e816595df846eb73df116e58f68fe0
#
_entry.id   46e816595df846eb73df116e58f68fe0
#
_cell.length_a   1.000
_cell.length_b   1.000
_cell.length_c   1.000
_cell.angle_alpha   90.00
_cell.angle_beta   90.00
_cell.angle_gamma   90.00
#
_symmetry.space_group_name_H-M   'P 1'
#
loop_
_entity.id
_entity.type
_entity.pdbx_description
1 polymer ?
#
loop_
_entity_poly.entity_id
_entity_poly.type
_entity_poly.pdbx_seq_one_letter_code
_entity_poly.pdbx_strand_id
1 'polypeptide(L)'
;MSKFAEPMAQLIDELKKLPGVGSKSAQRLAFHILRSSVEDADALAGAIQNLKEKLHLCSVCSNITDVDPCHYCTSATRNQRQVCVVEEPTNIASIEKTRSYNGAYHVLHGALSPLHGVGPEQLRIPSLMKRIENGSVDEIIIATNPTIEGEATAVHLTGLIKRPGIRVTRIATGIPAGSDIEYADEMTMLKAMEGRREL
;
A
#
# COMPACT_ATOMS: atom_id res chain seq x y z
N MET A 1 -22.81 20.40 -27.26
CA MET A 1 -24.12 19.93 -26.76
C MET A 1 -24.02 18.48 -26.37
N SER A 2 -24.37 18.13 -25.14
CA SER A 2 -24.43 16.74 -24.71
C SER A 2 -25.45 15.96 -25.56
N LYS A 3 -25.07 14.75 -26.05
CA LYS A 3 -25.97 13.88 -26.81
C LYS A 3 -26.94 13.11 -25.90
N PHE A 4 -26.84 13.29 -24.59
CA PHE A 4 -27.62 12.59 -23.56
C PHE A 4 -28.40 13.57 -22.69
N ALA A 5 -29.46 13.08 -22.06
CA ALA A 5 -30.15 13.83 -21.01
C ALA A 5 -29.18 14.22 -19.89
N GLU A 6 -29.42 15.35 -19.24
CA GLU A 6 -28.47 15.94 -18.29
C GLU A 6 -28.02 14.96 -17.17
N PRO A 7 -28.91 14.20 -16.49
CA PRO A 7 -28.47 13.25 -15.46
C PRO A 7 -27.55 12.16 -15.99
N MET A 8 -27.78 11.67 -17.22
CA MET A 8 -26.92 10.68 -17.87
C MET A 8 -25.55 11.27 -18.20
N ALA A 9 -25.51 12.50 -18.71
CA ALA A 9 -24.27 13.20 -19.04
C ALA A 9 -23.42 13.41 -17.77
N GLN A 10 -24.03 13.84 -16.66
CA GLN A 10 -23.37 14.01 -15.37
C GLN A 10 -22.76 12.71 -14.87
N LEU A 11 -23.50 11.60 -14.88
CA LEU A 11 -22.97 10.29 -14.46
C LEU A 11 -21.79 9.85 -15.34
N ILE A 12 -21.90 10.00 -16.66
CA ILE A 12 -20.80 9.68 -17.59
C ILE A 12 -19.56 10.52 -17.27
N ASP A 13 -19.72 11.81 -16.98
CA ASP A 13 -18.59 12.70 -16.70
C ASP A 13 -17.93 12.37 -15.35
N GLU A 14 -18.69 12.00 -14.33
CA GLU A 14 -18.13 11.51 -13.06
C GLU A 14 -17.37 10.19 -13.25
N LEU A 15 -17.94 9.23 -13.98
CA LEU A 15 -17.28 7.95 -14.25
C LEU A 15 -15.97 8.10 -15.07
N LYS A 16 -15.88 9.10 -15.95
CA LYS A 16 -14.66 9.42 -16.70
C LYS A 16 -13.49 9.91 -15.83
N LYS A 17 -13.77 10.39 -14.63
CA LYS A 17 -12.73 10.82 -13.68
C LYS A 17 -12.00 9.63 -13.06
N LEU A 18 -12.57 8.42 -13.16
CA LEU A 18 -11.94 7.22 -12.64
C LEU A 18 -10.78 6.78 -13.53
N PRO A 19 -9.61 6.44 -12.92
CA PRO A 19 -8.44 5.99 -13.70
C PRO A 19 -8.77 4.75 -14.52
N GLY A 20 -8.35 4.72 -15.79
CA GLY A 20 -8.64 3.63 -16.73
C GLY A 20 -10.05 3.65 -17.34
N VAL A 21 -10.93 4.59 -16.96
CA VAL A 21 -12.29 4.69 -17.50
C VAL A 21 -12.35 5.76 -18.61
N GLY A 22 -12.25 5.32 -19.85
CA GLY A 22 -12.45 6.18 -21.03
C GLY A 22 -13.92 6.43 -21.34
N SER A 23 -14.19 7.35 -22.28
CA SER A 23 -15.54 7.77 -22.65
C SER A 23 -16.47 6.62 -23.03
N LYS A 24 -15.98 5.61 -23.80
CA LYS A 24 -16.80 4.44 -24.17
C LYS A 24 -17.17 3.58 -22.95
N SER A 25 -16.20 3.34 -22.06
CA SER A 25 -16.42 2.57 -20.82
C SER A 25 -17.38 3.30 -19.89
N ALA A 26 -17.21 4.62 -19.69
CA ALA A 26 -18.10 5.44 -18.88
C ALA A 26 -19.55 5.38 -19.38
N GLN A 27 -19.77 5.50 -20.69
CA GLN A 27 -21.11 5.35 -21.29
C GLN A 27 -21.71 3.97 -21.04
N ARG A 28 -20.93 2.89 -21.24
CA ARG A 28 -21.40 1.52 -20.98
C ARG A 28 -21.79 1.31 -19.52
N LEU A 29 -20.99 1.81 -18.59
CA LEU A 29 -21.27 1.75 -17.15
C LEU A 29 -22.54 2.55 -16.80
N ALA A 30 -22.69 3.77 -17.31
CA ALA A 30 -23.88 4.59 -17.08
C ALA A 30 -25.15 3.92 -17.61
N PHE A 31 -25.12 3.33 -18.82
CA PHE A 31 -26.26 2.57 -19.34
C PHE A 31 -26.54 1.28 -18.56
N HIS A 32 -25.52 0.64 -18.00
CA HIS A 32 -25.71 -0.51 -17.13
C HIS A 32 -26.44 -0.11 -15.85
N ILE A 33 -26.00 0.95 -15.19
CA ILE A 33 -26.64 1.50 -13.98
C ILE A 33 -28.09 1.93 -14.28
N LEU A 34 -28.35 2.61 -15.41
CA LEU A 34 -29.70 2.99 -15.81
C LEU A 34 -30.64 1.79 -15.96
N ARG A 35 -30.12 0.62 -16.37
CA ARG A 35 -30.91 -0.60 -16.58
C ARG A 35 -31.01 -1.48 -15.34
N SER A 36 -30.17 -1.27 -14.33
CA SER A 36 -30.25 -1.97 -13.04
C SER A 36 -31.47 -1.49 -12.24
N SER A 37 -31.81 -2.21 -11.19
CA SER A 37 -32.85 -1.79 -10.26
C SER A 37 -32.44 -0.50 -9.51
N VAL A 38 -33.41 0.19 -8.94
CA VAL A 38 -33.14 1.36 -8.08
C VAL A 38 -32.35 0.93 -6.85
N GLU A 39 -32.69 -0.24 -6.30
CA GLU A 39 -32.02 -0.83 -5.13
C GLU A 39 -30.53 -1.09 -5.39
N ASP A 40 -30.17 -1.60 -6.59
CA ASP A 40 -28.78 -1.83 -6.97
C ASP A 40 -28.01 -0.50 -7.15
N ALA A 41 -28.65 0.50 -7.73
CA ALA A 41 -28.06 1.82 -7.89
C ALA A 41 -27.83 2.50 -6.53
N ASP A 42 -28.79 2.42 -5.62
CA ASP A 42 -28.70 2.94 -4.26
C ASP A 42 -27.63 2.19 -3.46
N ALA A 43 -27.54 0.87 -3.61
CA ALA A 43 -26.49 0.07 -2.96
C ALA A 43 -25.09 0.50 -3.41
N LEU A 44 -24.89 0.74 -4.71
CA LEU A 44 -23.61 1.24 -5.25
C LEU A 44 -23.28 2.65 -4.71
N ALA A 45 -24.26 3.55 -4.76
CA ALA A 45 -24.09 4.93 -4.24
C ALA A 45 -23.75 4.92 -2.74
N GLY A 46 -24.48 4.12 -1.96
CA GLY A 46 -24.26 3.94 -0.54
C GLY A 46 -22.87 3.31 -0.22
N ALA A 47 -22.42 2.37 -1.02
CA ALA A 47 -21.08 1.78 -0.86
C ALA A 47 -19.97 2.82 -1.07
N ILE A 48 -20.11 3.70 -2.07
CA ILE A 48 -19.14 4.79 -2.33
C ILE A 48 -19.12 5.78 -1.17
N GLN A 49 -20.28 6.18 -0.66
CA GLN A 49 -20.41 7.11 0.48
C GLN A 49 -19.81 6.48 1.75
N ASN A 50 -20.20 5.25 2.08
CA ASN A 50 -19.70 4.52 3.26
C ASN A 50 -18.18 4.36 3.26
N LEU A 51 -17.57 4.13 2.09
CA LEU A 51 -16.11 4.05 1.96
C LEU A 51 -15.43 5.36 2.39
N LYS A 52 -16.00 6.50 2.01
CA LYS A 52 -15.45 7.82 2.36
C LYS A 52 -15.70 8.21 3.82
N GLU A 53 -16.84 7.82 4.37
CA GLU A 53 -17.25 8.21 5.72
C GLU A 53 -16.66 7.31 6.80
N LYS A 54 -16.53 5.99 6.54
CA LYS A 54 -16.17 5.02 7.57
C LYS A 54 -14.70 4.65 7.59
N LEU A 55 -13.97 4.84 6.46
CA LEU A 55 -12.55 4.50 6.42
C LEU A 55 -11.68 5.67 6.85
N HIS A 56 -10.76 5.36 7.74
CA HIS A 56 -9.75 6.30 8.27
C HIS A 56 -8.39 5.60 8.39
N LEU A 57 -7.36 6.35 8.75
CA LEU A 57 -6.05 5.78 9.00
C LEU A 57 -5.95 5.33 10.46
N CYS A 58 -5.45 4.12 10.66
CA CYS A 58 -5.11 3.61 11.99
C CYS A 58 -4.11 4.53 12.69
N SER A 59 -4.41 4.94 13.92
CA SER A 59 -3.58 5.83 14.73
C SER A 59 -2.18 5.27 15.04
N VAL A 60 -2.00 3.94 14.98
CA VAL A 60 -0.74 3.25 15.30
C VAL A 60 0.10 2.96 14.06
N CYS A 61 -0.50 2.42 13.00
CA CYS A 61 0.26 1.90 11.85
C CYS A 61 -0.04 2.61 10.53
N SER A 62 -0.96 3.57 10.53
CA SER A 62 -1.41 4.31 9.34
C SER A 62 -2.05 3.43 8.24
N ASN A 63 -2.45 2.17 8.54
CA ASN A 63 -3.24 1.37 7.61
C ASN A 63 -4.65 1.93 7.49
N ILE A 64 -5.30 1.71 6.33
CA ILE A 64 -6.73 2.03 6.14
C ILE A 64 -7.56 1.04 6.94
N THR A 65 -8.54 1.56 7.73
CA THR A 65 -9.34 0.75 8.63
C THR A 65 -10.67 1.44 8.95
N ASP A 66 -11.63 0.68 9.41
CA ASP A 66 -12.93 1.12 9.94
C ASP A 66 -12.97 1.11 11.48
N VAL A 67 -11.95 0.58 12.13
CA VAL A 67 -11.79 0.53 13.59
C VAL A 67 -10.41 1.04 14.00
N ASP A 68 -10.30 1.83 15.07
CA ASP A 68 -9.01 2.38 15.51
C ASP A 68 -8.70 1.99 16.98
N PRO A 69 -7.53 1.36 17.22
CA PRO A 69 -6.56 0.86 16.27
C PRO A 69 -7.04 -0.33 15.44
N CYS A 70 -6.45 -0.55 14.24
CA CYS A 70 -6.84 -1.64 13.34
C CYS A 70 -6.53 -3.02 13.91
N HIS A 71 -7.14 -4.09 13.31
CA HIS A 71 -6.95 -5.46 13.81
C HIS A 71 -5.52 -5.97 13.75
N TYR A 72 -4.66 -5.47 12.89
CA TYR A 72 -3.23 -5.83 12.92
C TYR A 72 -2.54 -5.27 14.16
N CYS A 73 -2.97 -4.12 14.65
CA CYS A 73 -2.40 -3.47 15.83
C CYS A 73 -2.94 -3.99 17.15
N THR A 74 -4.20 -4.45 17.18
CA THR A 74 -4.88 -4.94 18.39
C THR A 74 -4.80 -6.45 18.58
N SER A 75 -4.36 -7.20 17.56
CA SER A 75 -4.29 -8.65 17.59
C SER A 75 -3.29 -9.15 18.65
N ALA A 76 -3.78 -9.93 19.60
CA ALA A 76 -2.95 -10.56 20.63
C ALA A 76 -2.09 -11.72 20.09
N THR A 77 -2.42 -12.25 18.90
CA THR A 77 -1.67 -13.36 18.28
C THR A 77 -0.49 -12.90 17.44
N ARG A 78 -0.39 -11.58 17.15
CA ARG A 78 0.70 -11.01 16.34
C ARG A 78 1.87 -10.55 17.20
N ASN A 79 3.06 -10.76 16.67
CA ASN A 79 4.28 -10.24 17.28
C ASN A 79 4.38 -8.72 17.03
N GLN A 80 3.92 -7.93 18.00
CA GLN A 80 3.97 -6.46 17.93
C GLN A 80 5.40 -5.89 18.02
N ARG A 81 6.40 -6.71 18.37
CA ARG A 81 7.82 -6.32 18.42
C ARG A 81 8.52 -6.38 17.06
N GLN A 82 7.87 -6.99 16.05
CA GLN A 82 8.34 -7.06 14.67
C GLN A 82 7.42 -6.22 13.78
N VAL A 83 7.96 -5.22 13.08
CA VAL A 83 7.18 -4.28 12.27
C VAL A 83 7.64 -4.31 10.82
N CYS A 84 6.74 -4.69 9.92
CA CYS A 84 6.95 -4.61 8.48
C CYS A 84 6.50 -3.24 7.96
N VAL A 85 7.44 -2.48 7.40
CA VAL A 85 7.21 -1.14 6.86
C VAL A 85 6.96 -1.25 5.36
N VAL A 86 5.78 -0.82 4.91
CA VAL A 86 5.33 -0.88 3.50
C VAL A 86 4.99 0.50 2.98
N GLU A 87 5.02 0.68 1.67
CA GLU A 87 4.65 1.96 1.03
C GLU A 87 3.14 2.19 1.08
N GLU A 88 2.35 1.18 0.72
CA GLU A 88 0.91 1.30 0.52
C GLU A 88 0.13 0.24 1.32
N PRO A 89 -1.13 0.53 1.72
CA PRO A 89 -1.98 -0.45 2.41
C PRO A 89 -2.19 -1.75 1.62
N THR A 90 -2.18 -1.68 0.29
CA THR A 90 -2.32 -2.82 -0.62
C THR A 90 -1.17 -3.82 -0.51
N ASN A 91 0.03 -3.36 -0.11
CA ASN A 91 1.19 -4.21 0.11
C ASN A 91 0.96 -5.16 1.29
N ILE A 92 0.23 -4.72 2.33
CA ILE A 92 -0.16 -5.59 3.47
C ILE A 92 -0.93 -6.79 2.94
N ALA A 93 -1.94 -6.57 2.09
CA ALA A 93 -2.75 -7.66 1.54
C ALA A 93 -1.91 -8.68 0.76
N SER A 94 -0.86 -8.24 0.07
CA SER A 94 0.07 -9.10 -0.66
C SER A 94 0.92 -9.95 0.28
N ILE A 95 1.40 -9.38 1.38
CA ILE A 95 2.17 -10.11 2.41
C ILE A 95 1.27 -11.11 3.14
N GLU A 96 0.07 -10.72 3.55
CA GLU A 96 -0.89 -11.56 4.27
C GLU A 96 -1.33 -12.80 3.47
N LYS A 97 -1.39 -12.71 2.13
CA LYS A 97 -1.68 -13.88 1.26
C LYS A 97 -0.67 -15.02 1.46
N THR A 98 0.56 -14.73 1.85
CA THR A 98 1.60 -15.74 2.07
C THR A 98 1.36 -16.54 3.34
N ARG A 99 0.62 -16.01 4.31
CA ARG A 99 0.42 -16.57 5.66
C ARG A 99 1.72 -16.88 6.43
N SER A 100 2.85 -16.33 5.99
CA SER A 100 4.18 -16.58 6.57
C SER A 100 4.62 -15.50 7.54
N TYR A 101 3.94 -14.35 7.55
CA TYR A 101 4.26 -13.20 8.40
C TYR A 101 3.22 -13.03 9.50
N ASN A 102 3.68 -12.94 10.74
CA ASN A 102 2.82 -12.77 11.91
C ASN A 102 3.24 -11.56 12.78
N GLY A 103 3.91 -10.58 12.19
CA GLY A 103 4.24 -9.31 12.84
C GLY A 103 3.20 -8.23 12.61
N ALA A 104 3.50 -7.04 13.10
CA ALA A 104 2.72 -5.82 12.88
C ALA A 104 3.17 -5.10 11.60
N TYR A 105 2.40 -4.10 11.18
CA TYR A 105 2.68 -3.30 9.98
C TYR A 105 2.86 -1.82 10.31
N HIS A 106 3.49 -1.10 9.39
CA HIS A 106 3.46 0.35 9.32
C HIS A 106 3.41 0.79 7.85
N VAL A 107 2.46 1.66 7.51
CA VAL A 107 2.24 2.14 6.14
C VAL A 107 2.79 3.57 6.02
N LEU A 108 3.67 3.78 5.03
CA LEU A 108 4.28 5.09 4.78
C LEU A 108 3.39 6.03 3.96
N HIS A 109 2.45 5.50 3.19
CA HIS A 109 1.65 6.21 2.17
C HIS A 109 2.49 6.84 1.07
N GLY A 110 3.44 6.07 0.54
CA GLY A 110 4.31 6.41 -0.58
C GLY A 110 5.78 6.09 -0.33
N ALA A 111 6.62 6.62 -1.20
CA ALA A 111 8.07 6.56 -1.16
C ALA A 111 8.68 7.95 -1.36
N LEU A 112 9.92 8.15 -0.95
CA LEU A 112 10.67 9.39 -1.19
C LEU A 112 10.81 9.61 -2.70
N SER A 113 10.36 10.75 -3.19
CA SER A 113 10.47 11.12 -4.59
C SER A 113 10.71 12.63 -4.72
N PRO A 114 11.95 13.08 -4.59
CA PRO A 114 12.28 14.51 -4.67
C PRO A 114 11.83 15.14 -6.00
N LEU A 115 11.88 14.39 -7.09
CA LEU A 115 11.42 14.85 -8.41
C LEU A 115 9.93 15.16 -8.45
N HIS A 116 9.13 14.49 -7.62
CA HIS A 116 7.70 14.71 -7.47
C HIS A 116 7.34 15.51 -6.21
N GLY A 117 8.34 16.09 -5.52
CA GLY A 117 8.16 16.89 -4.32
C GLY A 117 7.75 16.09 -3.08
N VAL A 118 7.99 14.75 -3.07
CA VAL A 118 7.66 13.91 -1.91
C VAL A 118 8.90 13.77 -1.03
N GLY A 119 8.94 14.51 0.06
CA GLY A 119 9.96 14.44 1.12
C GLY A 119 9.50 13.56 2.31
N PRO A 120 10.37 13.42 3.33
CA PRO A 120 10.06 12.60 4.52
C PRO A 120 8.83 13.07 5.31
N GLU A 121 8.54 14.37 5.28
CA GLU A 121 7.40 14.97 5.98
C GLU A 121 6.04 14.68 5.34
N GLN A 122 5.99 14.34 4.05
CA GLN A 122 4.77 13.89 3.37
C GLN A 122 4.47 12.42 3.66
N LEU A 123 5.47 11.66 4.11
CA LEU A 123 5.34 10.25 4.46
C LEU A 123 5.04 10.06 5.96
N ARG A 124 4.54 8.88 6.32
CA ARG A 124 4.27 8.52 7.73
C ARG A 124 5.54 8.08 8.49
N ILE A 125 6.71 8.62 8.12
CA ILE A 125 7.99 8.36 8.79
C ILE A 125 8.00 8.88 10.23
N PRO A 126 7.51 10.11 10.54
CA PRO A 126 7.50 10.59 11.93
C PRO A 126 6.69 9.69 12.88
N SER A 127 5.57 9.13 12.42
CA SER A 127 4.78 8.20 13.25
C SER A 127 5.47 6.85 13.46
N LEU A 128 6.22 6.37 12.48
CA LEU A 128 7.08 5.19 12.63
C LEU A 128 8.17 5.45 13.69
N MET A 129 8.87 6.59 13.61
CA MET A 129 9.91 6.94 14.56
C MET A 129 9.38 7.05 15.98
N LYS A 130 8.22 7.69 16.16
CA LYS A 130 7.54 7.76 17.46
C LYS A 130 7.18 6.36 18.00
N ARG A 131 6.73 5.44 17.15
CA ARG A 131 6.44 4.05 17.52
C ARG A 131 7.71 3.32 18.00
N ILE A 132 8.83 3.51 17.31
CA ILE A 132 10.14 2.95 17.68
C ILE A 132 10.61 3.53 19.02
N GLU A 133 10.36 4.80 19.26
CA GLU A 133 10.75 5.50 20.50
C GLU A 133 10.07 4.95 21.74
N ASN A 134 8.84 4.52 21.63
CA ASN A 134 8.08 3.93 22.71
C ASN A 134 8.59 2.53 23.15
N GLY A 135 9.64 2.00 22.54
CA GLY A 135 10.53 0.99 23.14
C GLY A 135 10.11 -0.47 23.01
N SER A 136 9.12 -0.81 22.17
CA SER A 136 8.62 -2.19 22.05
C SER A 136 8.99 -2.91 20.76
N VAL A 137 9.91 -2.36 19.93
CA VAL A 137 10.24 -2.92 18.62
C VAL A 137 11.63 -3.54 18.63
N ASP A 138 11.74 -4.81 18.23
CA ASP A 138 13.02 -5.55 18.10
C ASP A 138 13.50 -5.61 16.66
N GLU A 139 12.56 -5.63 15.70
CA GLU A 139 12.88 -5.72 14.28
C GLU A 139 12.00 -4.81 13.44
N ILE A 140 12.63 -4.10 12.54
CA ILE A 140 12.00 -3.37 11.44
C ILE A 140 12.35 -4.09 10.13
N ILE A 141 11.34 -4.60 9.44
CA ILE A 141 11.47 -5.18 8.11
C ILE A 141 11.08 -4.12 7.10
N ILE A 142 12.02 -3.64 6.32
CA ILE A 142 11.74 -2.67 5.26
C ILE A 142 11.24 -3.43 4.02
N ALA A 143 9.98 -3.20 3.66
CA ALA A 143 9.28 -3.83 2.54
C ALA A 143 8.78 -2.78 1.53
N THR A 144 9.60 -1.75 1.28
CA THR A 144 9.39 -0.81 0.17
C THR A 144 9.63 -1.51 -1.16
N ASN A 145 9.00 -1.02 -2.23
CA ASN A 145 9.16 -1.59 -3.57
C ASN A 145 10.64 -1.54 -4.02
N PRO A 146 11.09 -2.48 -4.87
CA PRO A 146 12.44 -2.48 -5.42
C PRO A 146 12.59 -1.48 -6.60
N THR A 147 12.07 -0.27 -6.42
CA THR A 147 12.20 0.89 -7.32
C THR A 147 13.28 1.83 -6.80
N ILE A 148 13.72 2.78 -7.61
CA ILE A 148 14.71 3.80 -7.20
C ILE A 148 14.20 4.56 -5.95
N GLU A 149 12.94 4.96 -5.96
CA GLU A 149 12.29 5.67 -4.85
C GLU A 149 12.18 4.79 -3.60
N GLY A 150 11.80 3.52 -3.79
CA GLY A 150 11.69 2.56 -2.68
C GLY A 150 13.04 2.21 -2.06
N GLU A 151 14.11 2.11 -2.85
CA GLU A 151 15.49 1.93 -2.36
C GLU A 151 15.99 3.18 -1.63
N ALA A 152 15.76 4.38 -2.19
CA ALA A 152 16.09 5.64 -1.51
C ALA A 152 15.37 5.75 -0.15
N THR A 153 14.10 5.35 -0.11
CA THR A 153 13.31 5.31 1.14
C THR A 153 13.90 4.32 2.13
N ALA A 154 14.29 3.13 1.69
CA ALA A 154 14.91 2.11 2.53
C ALA A 154 16.23 2.60 3.15
N VAL A 155 17.09 3.22 2.35
CA VAL A 155 18.36 3.79 2.81
C VAL A 155 18.12 4.90 3.83
N HIS A 156 17.16 5.79 3.55
CA HIS A 156 16.79 6.88 4.46
C HIS A 156 16.29 6.33 5.80
N LEU A 157 15.36 5.39 5.80
CA LEU A 157 14.83 4.76 7.01
C LEU A 157 15.93 4.05 7.81
N THR A 158 16.80 3.30 7.14
CA THR A 158 17.94 2.63 7.79
C THR A 158 18.86 3.64 8.47
N GLY A 159 19.06 4.83 7.85
CA GLY A 159 19.82 5.93 8.43
C GLY A 159 19.20 6.51 9.69
N LEU A 160 17.86 6.60 9.73
CA LEU A 160 17.12 7.11 10.89
C LEU A 160 17.02 6.11 12.04
N ILE A 161 16.87 4.80 11.73
CA ILE A 161 16.65 3.73 12.72
C ILE A 161 17.98 3.21 13.31
N LYS A 162 18.96 4.09 13.50
CA LYS A 162 20.24 3.73 14.13
C LYS A 162 20.12 3.67 15.66
N ARG A 163 19.42 2.63 16.18
CA ARG A 163 19.31 2.40 17.63
C ARG A 163 19.90 1.03 18.00
N PRO A 164 20.74 0.96 19.05
CA PRO A 164 21.18 -0.33 19.61
C PRO A 164 19.97 -1.18 20.01
N GLY A 165 20.00 -2.46 19.62
CA GLY A 165 18.95 -3.42 19.95
C GLY A 165 17.80 -3.56 18.95
N ILE A 166 17.74 -2.72 17.91
CA ILE A 166 16.77 -2.86 16.82
C ILE A 166 17.46 -3.44 15.59
N ARG A 167 16.99 -4.59 15.13
CA ARG A 167 17.42 -5.20 13.89
C ARG A 167 16.65 -4.56 12.72
N VAL A 168 17.36 -4.04 11.73
CA VAL A 168 16.76 -3.56 10.48
C VAL A 168 17.07 -4.58 9.39
N THR A 169 16.02 -5.11 8.78
CA THR A 169 16.11 -6.09 7.69
C THR A 169 15.36 -5.56 6.48
N ARG A 170 15.62 -6.17 5.31
CA ARG A 170 14.91 -5.86 4.06
C ARG A 170 14.36 -7.14 3.47
N ILE A 171 13.20 -7.05 2.81
CA ILE A 171 12.68 -8.18 2.04
C ILE A 171 13.68 -8.55 0.93
N ALA A 172 13.80 -9.84 0.66
CA ALA A 172 14.69 -10.35 -0.38
C ALA A 172 14.27 -9.86 -1.77
N THR A 173 15.26 -9.54 -2.58
CA THR A 173 15.10 -9.18 -4.00
C THR A 173 15.88 -10.17 -4.86
N GLY A 174 15.45 -10.35 -6.11
CA GLY A 174 16.12 -11.26 -7.05
C GLY A 174 15.12 -11.99 -7.94
N ILE A 175 15.52 -13.15 -8.49
CA ILE A 175 14.72 -13.92 -9.43
C ILE A 175 13.44 -14.41 -8.75
N PRO A 176 12.25 -14.14 -9.33
CA PRO A 176 11.00 -14.66 -8.79
C PRO A 176 10.95 -16.19 -8.81
N ALA A 177 10.35 -16.79 -7.76
CA ALA A 177 10.18 -18.25 -7.72
C ALA A 177 9.31 -18.73 -8.89
N GLY A 178 9.77 -19.76 -9.61
CA GLY A 178 9.10 -20.29 -10.78
C GLY A 178 9.47 -19.62 -12.11
N SER A 179 10.38 -18.62 -12.09
CA SER A 179 10.94 -18.04 -13.31
C SER A 179 12.23 -18.72 -13.72
N ASP A 180 12.46 -18.83 -15.04
CA ASP A 180 13.74 -19.28 -15.56
C ASP A 180 14.79 -18.16 -15.49
N ILE A 181 16.04 -18.52 -15.22
CA ILE A 181 17.17 -17.58 -15.07
C ILE A 181 17.40 -16.76 -16.34
N GLU A 182 17.17 -17.37 -17.51
CA GLU A 182 17.42 -16.74 -18.80
C GLU A 182 16.50 -15.53 -19.10
N TYR A 183 15.34 -15.43 -18.44
CA TYR A 183 14.41 -14.31 -18.60
C TYR A 183 14.61 -13.18 -17.59
N ALA A 184 15.55 -13.34 -16.66
CA ALA A 184 15.86 -12.28 -15.71
C ALA A 184 16.64 -11.15 -16.39
N ASP A 185 16.19 -9.91 -16.18
CA ASP A 185 16.96 -8.75 -16.61
C ASP A 185 18.27 -8.60 -15.81
N GLU A 186 19.17 -7.77 -16.29
CA GLU A 186 20.51 -7.58 -15.72
C GLU A 186 20.45 -7.13 -14.25
N MET A 187 19.54 -6.22 -13.90
CA MET A 187 19.40 -5.73 -12.51
C MET A 187 18.84 -6.80 -11.59
N THR A 188 17.85 -7.56 -12.04
CA THR A 188 17.29 -8.69 -11.29
C THR A 188 18.35 -9.75 -11.02
N MET A 189 19.18 -10.07 -12.03
CA MET A 189 20.29 -11.02 -11.88
C MET A 189 21.36 -10.50 -10.93
N LEU A 190 21.73 -9.22 -11.03
CA LEU A 190 22.69 -8.59 -10.12
C LEU A 190 22.21 -8.70 -8.68
N LYS A 191 20.95 -8.35 -8.41
CA LYS A 191 20.36 -8.45 -7.07
C LYS A 191 20.27 -9.88 -6.54
N ALA A 192 19.99 -10.86 -7.41
CA ALA A 192 19.99 -12.28 -7.04
C ALA A 192 21.39 -12.75 -6.61
N MET A 193 22.44 -12.33 -7.35
CA MET A 193 23.82 -12.68 -7.03
C MET A 193 24.33 -12.00 -5.77
N GLU A 194 23.97 -10.72 -5.54
CA GLU A 194 24.29 -10.00 -4.31
C GLU A 194 23.62 -10.64 -3.09
N GLY A 195 22.34 -11.01 -3.23
CA GLY A 195 21.52 -11.59 -2.17
C GLY A 195 21.66 -13.10 -1.98
N ARG A 196 22.62 -13.78 -2.63
CA ARG A 196 22.81 -15.23 -2.51
C ARG A 196 23.09 -15.66 -1.07
N ARG A 197 22.55 -16.80 -0.69
CA ARG A 197 22.68 -17.37 0.66
C ARG A 197 23.43 -18.70 0.60
N GLU A 198 24.13 -19.05 1.69
CA GLU A 198 24.59 -20.42 1.93
C GLU A 198 23.38 -21.36 2.11
N LEU A 199 23.53 -22.59 1.62
CA LEU A 199 22.52 -23.65 1.71
C LEU A 199 22.75 -24.52 2.93
#